data_0f479881df8f73eab0b94c4f46c56eec
#
_entry.id   0f479881df8f73eab0b94c4f46c56eec
#
_cell.length_a   1.000
_cell.length_b   1.000
_cell.length_c   1.000
_cell.angle_alpha   90.00
_cell.angle_beta   90.00
_cell.angle_gamma   90.00
#
_symmetry.space_group_name_H-M   'P 1'
#
loop_
_entity.id
_entity.type
_entity.pdbx_description
1 polymer ?
#
loop_
_entity_poly.entity_id
_entity_poly.type
_entity_poly.pdbx_seq_one_letter_code
_entity_poly.pdbx_strand_id
1 'polypeptide(L)'
;MKKNPIVLVILDGFGHSDDQEHNAIAKANTPNWDNLKKEYPNTLINASESHVGLPSGQMGNSEVGHINIGAGRVIHQDIERINLSIKNKSFFLEPVLNKNFQSLKKNNKVLHIFGLLSDGGVHSHIRHFEAILLLAKQNNLKKVYIHAFLDGRDTPPKSAEKYTSSIEKSCKKYKTGELATLCGRFFAMDRDNRWERTEKAFNLLVHAKSQYKAKTSLHAIKEAYNRNETDEFISTTLISTNNRFEGIQNDDTIVFMNFRSDRARQITDAILNDTFDQFNRGPFPKNLSYFTLTDYDKKQKKAQAIFKPILINNSLGQFISNQGKTQLRIAETEKYPHVTFFFNGGEENIYLGEDRILVPSPKVETYDLKPEMSAYEVTDKLCEAIISQKYDVIICNYANGDMVGHTGNIDAAIKAIESLDNCIGKVSDAIKKNNGHMLITADHGNVELMMDEKNNQLHTQHTTNLVPFLYMGKQCSINKTGSLSDIAPTILYIMGEVPPKEMTGKTLIKFNE
;
A
#
# COMPACT_ATOMS: atom_id res chain seq x y z
N MET A 1 -37.47 10.45 12.54
CA MET A 1 -37.66 11.45 11.46
C MET A 1 -37.15 10.85 10.16
N LYS A 2 -37.81 11.13 9.04
CA LYS A 2 -37.30 10.73 7.72
C LYS A 2 -36.02 11.51 7.42
N LYS A 3 -34.99 10.84 6.87
CA LYS A 3 -33.67 11.41 6.59
C LYS A 3 -33.51 11.68 5.10
N ASN A 4 -32.76 12.71 4.76
CA ASN A 4 -32.33 12.96 3.39
C ASN A 4 -30.95 12.29 3.22
N PRO A 5 -30.89 11.10 2.61
CA PRO A 5 -29.66 10.33 2.60
C PRO A 5 -28.57 11.00 1.77
N ILE A 6 -27.33 10.93 2.25
CA ILE A 6 -26.15 11.28 1.46
C ILE A 6 -25.52 9.98 0.99
N VAL A 7 -25.44 9.80 -0.31
CA VAL A 7 -24.89 8.58 -0.93
C VAL A 7 -23.58 8.89 -1.60
N LEU A 8 -22.51 8.21 -1.19
CA LEU A 8 -21.25 8.15 -1.92
C LEU A 8 -21.23 6.91 -2.78
N VAL A 9 -21.16 7.08 -4.08
CA VAL A 9 -20.97 6.02 -5.08
C VAL A 9 -19.52 6.05 -5.53
N ILE A 10 -18.80 4.98 -5.31
CA ILE A 10 -17.41 4.78 -5.75
C ILE A 10 -17.45 3.82 -6.94
N LEU A 11 -17.06 4.31 -8.11
CA LEU A 11 -16.90 3.53 -9.34
C LEU A 11 -15.46 3.03 -9.40
N ASP A 12 -15.20 1.85 -8.86
CA ASP A 12 -13.85 1.31 -8.73
C ASP A 12 -13.16 1.19 -10.10
N GLY A 13 -11.93 1.74 -10.20
CA GLY A 13 -11.16 1.70 -11.44
C GLY A 13 -11.67 2.60 -12.57
N PHE A 14 -12.48 3.63 -12.28
CA PHE A 14 -13.08 4.53 -13.26
C PHE A 14 -12.29 5.86 -13.34
N GLY A 15 -11.16 5.86 -14.08
CA GLY A 15 -10.33 7.03 -14.29
C GLY A 15 -10.83 7.94 -15.41
N HIS A 16 -10.07 8.99 -15.70
CA HIS A 16 -10.31 9.92 -16.79
C HIS A 16 -9.14 9.94 -17.75
N SER A 17 -9.44 9.81 -19.05
CA SER A 17 -8.48 9.98 -20.14
C SER A 17 -9.17 10.66 -21.31
N ASP A 18 -8.42 11.50 -22.04
CA ASP A 18 -8.86 12.10 -23.29
C ASP A 18 -8.72 11.14 -24.49
N ASP A 19 -8.04 10.02 -24.30
CA ASP A 19 -7.94 8.96 -25.32
C ASP A 19 -9.34 8.37 -25.58
N GLN A 20 -9.66 8.20 -26.86
CA GLN A 20 -10.93 7.63 -27.33
C GLN A 20 -10.78 6.20 -27.82
N GLU A 21 -9.57 5.77 -28.18
CA GLU A 21 -9.36 4.49 -28.85
C GLU A 21 -9.24 3.33 -27.87
N HIS A 22 -8.51 3.53 -26.78
CA HIS A 22 -8.24 2.49 -25.78
C HIS A 22 -8.93 2.72 -24.44
N ASN A 23 -9.98 3.53 -24.45
CA ASN A 23 -10.76 3.95 -23.30
C ASN A 23 -12.15 3.30 -23.33
N ALA A 24 -12.37 2.33 -22.43
CA ALA A 24 -13.65 1.63 -22.37
C ALA A 24 -14.81 2.57 -21.95
N ILE A 25 -14.52 3.61 -21.15
CA ILE A 25 -15.52 4.61 -20.71
C ILE A 25 -15.95 5.46 -21.91
N ALA A 26 -15.00 5.90 -22.75
CA ALA A 26 -15.30 6.71 -23.91
C ALA A 26 -16.07 5.95 -25.00
N LYS A 27 -15.85 4.62 -25.10
CA LYS A 27 -16.53 3.75 -26.07
C LYS A 27 -17.91 3.25 -25.60
N ALA A 28 -18.15 3.24 -24.32
CA ALA A 28 -19.41 2.77 -23.76
C ALA A 28 -20.56 3.74 -24.02
N ASN A 29 -21.78 3.21 -24.21
CA ASN A 29 -22.99 4.04 -24.27
C ASN A 29 -23.45 4.40 -22.86
N THR A 30 -23.19 5.63 -22.42
CA THR A 30 -23.39 6.09 -21.03
C THR A 30 -24.35 7.29 -20.92
N PRO A 31 -25.60 7.20 -21.40
CA PRO A 31 -26.52 8.34 -21.43
C PRO A 31 -26.85 8.92 -20.05
N ASN A 32 -26.91 8.09 -19.00
CA ASN A 32 -27.18 8.57 -17.64
C ASN A 32 -25.99 9.35 -17.07
N TRP A 33 -24.77 8.82 -17.20
CA TRP A 33 -23.55 9.48 -16.80
C TRP A 33 -23.32 10.80 -17.54
N ASP A 34 -23.56 10.82 -18.86
CA ASP A 34 -23.41 12.00 -19.66
C ASP A 34 -24.43 13.09 -19.31
N ASN A 35 -25.67 12.71 -19.00
CA ASN A 35 -26.69 13.66 -18.52
C ASN A 35 -26.33 14.21 -17.14
N LEU A 36 -25.87 13.37 -16.21
CA LEU A 36 -25.43 13.83 -14.89
C LEU A 36 -24.27 14.82 -14.98
N LYS A 37 -23.28 14.57 -15.84
CA LYS A 37 -22.17 15.51 -16.06
C LYS A 37 -22.62 16.86 -16.64
N LYS A 38 -23.68 16.89 -17.44
CA LYS A 38 -24.25 18.12 -18.00
C LYS A 38 -25.08 18.89 -16.98
N GLU A 39 -25.86 18.18 -16.14
CA GLU A 39 -26.82 18.79 -15.22
C GLU A 39 -26.19 19.23 -13.89
N TYR A 40 -25.14 18.55 -13.43
CA TYR A 40 -24.60 18.72 -12.10
C TYR A 40 -23.14 19.15 -12.10
N PRO A 41 -22.70 19.92 -11.07
CA PRO A 41 -21.32 20.33 -10.92
C PRO A 41 -20.41 19.10 -10.77
N ASN A 42 -19.33 19.10 -11.56
CA ASN A 42 -18.35 18.04 -11.57
C ASN A 42 -16.94 18.56 -11.84
N THR A 43 -15.94 17.78 -11.47
CA THR A 43 -14.52 18.08 -11.65
C THR A 43 -13.71 16.79 -11.66
N LEU A 44 -12.41 16.91 -11.88
CA LEU A 44 -11.45 15.82 -11.74
C LEU A 44 -10.60 16.01 -10.49
N ILE A 45 -10.34 14.92 -9.75
CA ILE A 45 -9.55 14.93 -8.53
C ILE A 45 -8.41 13.90 -8.60
N ASN A 46 -7.38 14.10 -7.77
CA ASN A 46 -6.22 13.23 -7.69
C ASN A 46 -6.54 11.96 -6.88
N ALA A 47 -6.13 10.80 -7.44
CA ALA A 47 -6.31 9.48 -6.83
C ALA A 47 -5.02 8.64 -6.81
N SER A 48 -3.85 9.25 -7.03
CA SER A 48 -2.56 8.57 -7.16
C SER A 48 -1.43 9.37 -6.51
N GLU A 49 -0.25 8.80 -6.49
CA GLU A 49 0.99 9.46 -6.06
C GLU A 49 0.91 10.09 -4.66
N SER A 50 1.61 11.20 -4.44
CA SER A 50 1.66 11.90 -3.14
C SER A 50 0.30 12.41 -2.67
N HIS A 51 -0.67 12.56 -3.57
CA HIS A 51 -2.03 13.00 -3.24
C HIS A 51 -2.81 11.96 -2.44
N VAL A 52 -2.37 10.71 -2.47
CA VAL A 52 -2.94 9.61 -1.67
C VAL A 52 -1.88 8.92 -0.79
N GLY A 53 -0.71 9.55 -0.62
CA GLY A 53 0.35 9.07 0.26
C GLY A 53 1.24 7.98 -0.34
N LEU A 54 1.32 7.91 -1.66
CA LEU A 54 2.20 7.02 -2.43
C LEU A 54 3.40 7.80 -3.00
N PRO A 55 4.51 7.13 -3.34
CA PRO A 55 5.62 7.75 -4.06
C PRO A 55 5.19 8.33 -5.42
N SER A 56 5.95 9.34 -5.90
CA SER A 56 5.74 9.91 -7.24
C SER A 56 5.86 8.84 -8.32
N GLY A 57 4.97 8.88 -9.31
CA GLY A 57 4.87 7.91 -10.40
C GLY A 57 4.13 6.61 -10.03
N GLN A 58 3.71 6.45 -8.78
CA GLN A 58 2.97 5.27 -8.35
C GLN A 58 1.46 5.46 -8.51
N MET A 59 0.83 4.52 -9.21
CA MET A 59 -0.62 4.45 -9.39
C MET A 59 -1.35 4.21 -8.07
N GLY A 60 -2.58 4.74 -7.96
CA GLY A 60 -3.50 4.42 -6.86
C GLY A 60 -3.92 2.95 -6.85
N ASN A 61 -4.60 2.56 -5.80
CA ASN A 61 -5.24 1.25 -5.67
C ASN A 61 -6.42 1.35 -4.70
N SER A 62 -7.29 0.33 -4.71
CA SER A 62 -8.54 0.36 -3.94
C SER A 62 -8.29 0.49 -2.43
N GLU A 63 -7.27 -0.16 -1.87
CA GLU A 63 -6.95 -0.06 -0.44
C GLU A 63 -6.60 1.38 -0.06
N VAL A 64 -5.63 1.96 -0.78
CA VAL A 64 -5.16 3.33 -0.53
C VAL A 64 -6.25 4.36 -0.80
N GLY A 65 -7.01 4.20 -1.90
CA GLY A 65 -8.11 5.10 -2.25
C GLY A 65 -9.16 5.16 -1.15
N HIS A 66 -9.67 4.01 -0.73
CA HIS A 66 -10.72 3.93 0.30
C HIS A 66 -10.25 4.39 1.68
N ILE A 67 -8.98 4.11 2.06
CA ILE A 67 -8.40 4.65 3.30
C ILE A 67 -8.40 6.19 3.26
N ASN A 68 -7.95 6.80 2.17
CA ASN A 68 -7.88 8.26 2.07
C ASN A 68 -9.27 8.90 2.06
N ILE A 69 -10.24 8.31 1.34
CA ILE A 69 -11.63 8.75 1.34
C ILE A 69 -12.19 8.70 2.76
N GLY A 70 -12.07 7.57 3.45
CA GLY A 70 -12.61 7.38 4.79
C GLY A 70 -11.90 8.18 5.88
N ALA A 71 -10.60 8.38 5.76
CA ALA A 71 -9.80 9.14 6.72
C ALA A 71 -9.98 10.67 6.60
N GLY A 72 -10.42 11.18 5.44
CA GLY A 72 -10.53 12.61 5.17
C GLY A 72 -9.17 13.35 5.23
N ARG A 73 -8.08 12.63 5.02
CA ARG A 73 -6.71 13.13 4.99
C ARG A 73 -5.80 12.19 4.23
N VAL A 74 -4.66 12.67 3.75
CA VAL A 74 -3.65 11.84 3.08
C VAL A 74 -3.00 10.92 4.10
N ILE A 75 -3.11 9.60 3.86
CA ILE A 75 -2.47 8.56 4.67
C ILE A 75 -1.25 8.03 3.92
N HIS A 76 -0.08 8.50 4.33
CA HIS A 76 1.18 8.08 3.72
C HIS A 76 1.43 6.59 3.95
N GLN A 77 1.70 5.86 2.87
CA GLN A 77 2.16 4.48 2.94
C GLN A 77 3.54 4.38 3.57
N ASP A 78 3.90 3.23 4.12
CA ASP A 78 5.13 3.08 4.89
C ASP A 78 6.38 3.52 4.11
N ILE A 79 6.50 3.17 2.82
CA ILE A 79 7.61 3.62 1.99
C ILE A 79 7.69 5.15 1.93
N GLU A 80 6.56 5.84 1.76
CA GLU A 80 6.53 7.30 1.65
C GLU A 80 6.76 7.96 3.02
N ARG A 81 6.25 7.40 4.10
CA ARG A 81 6.56 7.84 5.48
C ARG A 81 8.06 7.84 5.75
N ILE A 82 8.73 6.75 5.36
CA ILE A 82 10.18 6.61 5.51
C ILE A 82 10.91 7.61 4.62
N ASN A 83 10.52 7.74 3.35
CA ASN A 83 11.09 8.70 2.41
C ASN A 83 10.98 10.14 2.93
N LEU A 84 9.79 10.53 3.40
CA LEU A 84 9.54 11.86 3.97
C LEU A 84 10.38 12.10 5.24
N SER A 85 10.51 11.09 6.11
CA SER A 85 11.32 11.20 7.32
C SER A 85 12.82 11.37 7.02
N ILE A 86 13.30 10.73 5.96
CA ILE A 86 14.68 10.91 5.48
C ILE A 86 14.84 12.31 4.86
N LYS A 87 13.89 12.74 4.03
CA LYS A 87 13.90 14.06 3.37
C LYS A 87 13.86 15.21 4.37
N ASN A 88 13.00 15.16 5.37
CA ASN A 88 12.86 16.18 6.42
C ASN A 88 13.86 15.98 7.58
N LYS A 89 14.72 14.97 7.49
CA LYS A 89 15.78 14.63 8.45
C LYS A 89 15.29 14.09 9.80
N SER A 90 14.00 13.88 10.04
CA SER A 90 13.49 13.33 11.30
C SER A 90 13.96 11.88 11.54
N PHE A 91 14.20 11.09 10.48
CA PHE A 91 14.81 9.76 10.56
C PHE A 91 16.13 9.75 11.37
N PHE A 92 16.96 10.78 11.17
CA PHE A 92 18.26 10.89 11.83
C PHE A 92 18.17 11.35 13.30
N LEU A 93 16.99 11.79 13.72
CA LEU A 93 16.72 12.21 15.09
C LEU A 93 15.99 11.12 15.91
N GLU A 94 15.76 9.94 15.31
CA GLU A 94 15.03 8.86 15.99
C GLU A 94 15.70 8.47 17.32
N PRO A 95 15.06 8.72 18.48
CA PRO A 95 15.74 8.64 19.77
C PRO A 95 16.20 7.24 20.13
N VAL A 96 15.38 6.21 19.76
CA VAL A 96 15.64 4.82 20.13
C VAL A 96 16.86 4.29 19.38
N LEU A 97 16.97 4.58 18.07
CA LEU A 97 18.12 4.21 17.27
C LEU A 97 19.38 4.92 17.74
N ASN A 98 19.32 6.25 17.95
CA ASN A 98 20.47 7.02 18.40
C ASN A 98 21.00 6.53 19.76
N LYS A 99 20.10 6.28 20.72
CA LYS A 99 20.48 5.73 22.02
C LYS A 99 21.15 4.35 21.89
N ASN A 100 20.60 3.48 21.06
CA ASN A 100 21.15 2.16 20.80
C ASN A 100 22.53 2.26 20.12
N PHE A 101 22.70 3.10 19.10
CA PHE A 101 23.97 3.27 18.38
C PHE A 101 25.08 3.86 19.27
N GLN A 102 24.73 4.75 20.20
CA GLN A 102 25.67 5.22 21.24
C GLN A 102 26.10 4.06 22.15
N SER A 103 25.18 3.17 22.52
CA SER A 103 25.49 1.97 23.30
C SER A 103 26.42 1.02 22.54
N LEU A 104 26.15 0.74 21.26
CA LEU A 104 27.03 -0.06 20.40
C LEU A 104 28.46 0.50 20.35
N LYS A 105 28.57 1.81 20.17
CA LYS A 105 29.88 2.49 20.15
C LYS A 105 30.60 2.32 21.49
N LYS A 106 29.92 2.55 22.61
CA LYS A 106 30.50 2.45 23.96
C LYS A 106 30.99 1.03 24.25
N ASN A 107 30.21 0.02 23.85
CA ASN A 107 30.48 -1.39 24.14
C ASN A 107 31.26 -2.10 23.03
N ASN A 108 31.70 -1.37 22.00
CA ASN A 108 32.43 -1.90 20.84
C ASN A 108 31.69 -3.06 20.11
N LYS A 109 30.35 -3.01 20.08
CA LYS A 109 29.47 -4.00 19.47
C LYS A 109 29.17 -3.66 18.01
N VAL A 110 28.54 -4.56 17.31
CA VAL A 110 28.34 -4.54 15.86
C VAL A 110 26.92 -4.12 15.52
N LEU A 111 26.78 -3.32 14.45
CA LEU A 111 25.52 -3.06 13.78
C LEU A 111 25.41 -3.96 12.54
N HIS A 112 24.36 -4.76 12.47
CA HIS A 112 23.98 -5.57 11.31
C HIS A 112 22.79 -4.93 10.60
N ILE A 113 22.92 -4.66 9.31
CA ILE A 113 21.87 -4.09 8.46
C ILE A 113 21.50 -5.12 7.41
N PHE A 114 20.28 -5.64 7.41
CA PHE A 114 19.86 -6.57 6.39
C PHE A 114 18.46 -6.27 5.84
N GLY A 115 18.18 -6.85 4.69
CA GLY A 115 16.95 -6.70 3.95
C GLY A 115 17.17 -6.79 2.43
N LEU A 116 16.09 -6.60 1.69
CA LEU A 116 16.09 -6.66 0.23
C LEU A 116 16.80 -5.45 -0.35
N LEU A 117 17.94 -5.66 -1.00
CA LEU A 117 18.79 -4.59 -1.51
C LEU A 117 18.46 -4.29 -2.99
N SER A 118 17.43 -3.50 -3.23
CA SER A 118 17.02 -3.06 -4.58
C SER A 118 16.31 -1.69 -4.54
N ASP A 119 15.95 -1.17 -5.70
CA ASP A 119 15.10 0.01 -5.89
C ASP A 119 13.66 -0.34 -6.25
N GLY A 120 13.26 -1.60 -6.17
CA GLY A 120 11.93 -2.09 -6.53
C GLY A 120 10.79 -1.50 -5.68
N GLY A 121 11.07 -1.09 -4.44
CA GLY A 121 10.12 -0.34 -3.61
C GLY A 121 8.91 -1.14 -3.10
N VAL A 122 8.91 -2.47 -3.24
CA VAL A 122 7.80 -3.34 -2.80
C VAL A 122 7.98 -3.79 -1.34
N HIS A 123 9.18 -4.21 -0.97
CA HIS A 123 9.52 -4.71 0.37
C HIS A 123 10.49 -3.81 1.12
N SER A 124 11.40 -3.17 0.40
CA SER A 124 12.42 -2.27 0.90
C SER A 124 12.85 -1.30 -0.21
N HIS A 125 13.75 -0.38 0.10
CA HIS A 125 14.35 0.48 -0.90
C HIS A 125 15.80 0.81 -0.53
N ILE A 126 16.72 0.77 -1.51
CA ILE A 126 18.16 0.98 -1.30
C ILE A 126 18.48 2.34 -0.63
N ARG A 127 17.69 3.39 -0.88
CA ARG A 127 17.84 4.70 -0.22
C ARG A 127 17.70 4.61 1.31
N HIS A 128 16.91 3.66 1.81
CA HIS A 128 16.77 3.46 3.26
C HIS A 128 18.05 2.86 3.87
N PHE A 129 18.74 1.97 3.13
CA PHE A 129 20.06 1.47 3.53
C PHE A 129 21.10 2.59 3.56
N GLU A 130 21.07 3.52 2.60
CA GLU A 130 21.94 4.69 2.60
C GLU A 130 21.67 5.59 3.80
N ALA A 131 20.41 5.77 4.17
CA ALA A 131 20.01 6.57 5.32
C ALA A 131 20.52 5.98 6.65
N ILE A 132 20.35 4.67 6.88
CA ILE A 132 20.83 4.03 8.11
C ILE A 132 22.37 4.01 8.18
N LEU A 133 23.07 3.87 7.05
CA LEU A 133 24.52 4.03 6.98
C LEU A 133 24.97 5.45 7.36
N LEU A 134 24.26 6.47 6.87
CA LEU A 134 24.53 7.86 7.24
C LEU A 134 24.29 8.08 8.74
N LEU A 135 23.23 7.51 9.32
CA LEU A 135 22.98 7.57 10.76
C LEU A 135 24.08 6.85 11.57
N ALA A 136 24.54 5.68 11.10
CA ALA A 136 25.68 4.97 11.70
C ALA A 136 26.96 5.82 11.68
N LYS A 137 27.20 6.51 10.56
CA LYS A 137 28.32 7.47 10.43
C LYS A 137 28.20 8.64 11.40
N GLN A 138 27.01 9.24 11.54
CA GLN A 138 26.76 10.35 12.48
C GLN A 138 27.04 9.93 13.93
N ASN A 139 26.74 8.68 14.28
CA ASN A 139 27.05 8.09 15.59
C ASN A 139 28.49 7.55 15.71
N ASN A 140 29.33 7.69 14.67
CA ASN A 140 30.71 7.20 14.61
C ASN A 140 30.84 5.69 14.87
N LEU A 141 29.92 4.88 14.37
CA LEU A 141 30.03 3.42 14.42
C LEU A 141 31.14 2.94 13.47
N LYS A 142 32.03 2.08 13.99
CA LYS A 142 33.15 1.51 13.22
C LYS A 142 32.87 0.12 12.67
N LYS A 143 32.02 -0.65 13.36
CA LYS A 143 31.69 -2.03 13.03
C LYS A 143 30.24 -2.09 12.52
N VAL A 144 30.09 -2.06 11.21
CA VAL A 144 28.78 -2.10 10.54
C VAL A 144 28.85 -3.11 9.39
N TYR A 145 28.03 -4.13 9.44
CA TYR A 145 27.93 -5.14 8.38
C TYR A 145 26.61 -5.04 7.65
N ILE A 146 26.65 -5.12 6.33
CA ILE A 146 25.48 -5.17 5.47
C ILE A 146 25.30 -6.61 4.97
N HIS A 147 24.11 -7.11 5.10
CA HIS A 147 23.69 -8.44 4.65
C HIS A 147 22.64 -8.25 3.55
N ALA A 148 23.06 -8.34 2.29
CA ALA A 148 22.21 -8.06 1.15
C ALA A 148 21.35 -9.28 0.81
N PHE A 149 20.01 -9.12 0.83
CA PHE A 149 19.11 -10.04 0.16
C PHE A 149 18.88 -9.51 -1.26
N LEU A 150 19.09 -10.36 -2.26
CA LEU A 150 19.05 -9.96 -3.66
C LEU A 150 17.67 -10.22 -4.24
N ASP A 151 17.21 -9.33 -5.12
CA ASP A 151 15.81 -9.26 -5.55
C ASP A 151 15.52 -10.16 -6.76
N GLY A 152 15.67 -9.67 -7.97
CA GLY A 152 15.41 -10.42 -9.22
C GLY A 152 13.95 -10.78 -9.47
N ARG A 153 13.02 -10.24 -8.68
CA ARG A 153 11.57 -10.44 -8.81
C ARG A 153 10.82 -9.12 -8.95
N ASP A 154 11.09 -8.16 -8.07
CA ASP A 154 10.55 -6.80 -8.15
C ASP A 154 11.48 -5.89 -9.00
N THR A 155 12.61 -6.43 -9.43
CA THR A 155 13.61 -5.85 -10.34
C THR A 155 14.08 -6.92 -11.33
N PRO A 156 14.77 -6.54 -12.44
CA PRO A 156 15.23 -7.51 -13.43
C PRO A 156 16.07 -8.64 -12.82
N PRO A 157 15.97 -9.88 -13.34
CA PRO A 157 16.57 -11.08 -12.73
C PRO A 157 18.09 -11.09 -12.57
N LYS A 158 18.80 -10.21 -13.28
CA LYS A 158 20.28 -10.06 -13.23
C LYS A 158 20.65 -8.59 -13.10
N SER A 159 20.33 -7.97 -11.97
CA SER A 159 20.53 -6.54 -11.68
C SER A 159 21.29 -6.28 -10.37
N ALA A 160 21.65 -7.33 -9.61
CA ALA A 160 22.26 -7.23 -8.28
C ALA A 160 23.57 -6.45 -8.25
N GLU A 161 24.37 -6.49 -9.33
CA GLU A 161 25.62 -5.73 -9.43
C GLU A 161 25.39 -4.22 -9.27
N LYS A 162 24.31 -3.67 -9.86
CA LYS A 162 23.93 -2.26 -9.75
C LYS A 162 23.76 -1.87 -8.28
N TYR A 163 23.03 -2.65 -7.53
CA TYR A 163 22.67 -2.34 -6.14
C TYR A 163 23.82 -2.56 -5.16
N THR A 164 24.56 -3.67 -5.30
CA THR A 164 25.72 -3.94 -4.46
C THR A 164 26.83 -2.90 -4.69
N SER A 165 27.09 -2.52 -5.93
CA SER A 165 28.04 -1.43 -6.25
C SER A 165 27.61 -0.08 -5.68
N SER A 166 26.30 0.24 -5.70
CA SER A 166 25.77 1.48 -5.13
C SER A 166 25.99 1.54 -3.63
N ILE A 167 25.62 0.47 -2.89
CA ILE A 167 25.78 0.45 -1.44
C ILE A 167 27.26 0.46 -1.01
N GLU A 168 28.15 -0.22 -1.74
CA GLU A 168 29.59 -0.19 -1.49
C GLU A 168 30.18 1.21 -1.72
N LYS A 169 29.68 1.96 -2.74
CA LYS A 169 30.05 3.38 -2.94
C LYS A 169 29.61 4.21 -1.74
N SER A 170 28.42 3.98 -1.21
CA SER A 170 27.91 4.68 -0.02
C SER A 170 28.74 4.33 1.23
N CYS A 171 29.15 3.07 1.42
CA CYS A 171 30.07 2.67 2.49
C CYS A 171 31.43 3.43 2.39
N LYS A 172 31.99 3.51 1.19
CA LYS A 172 33.25 4.27 0.94
C LYS A 172 33.06 5.76 1.21
N LYS A 173 31.97 6.35 0.73
CA LYS A 173 31.61 7.77 0.94
C LYS A 173 31.50 8.12 2.42
N TYR A 174 30.82 7.30 3.19
CA TYR A 174 30.58 7.54 4.61
C TYR A 174 31.72 7.01 5.50
N LYS A 175 32.67 6.27 4.94
CA LYS A 175 33.76 5.59 5.66
C LYS A 175 33.24 4.72 6.81
N THR A 176 32.10 4.05 6.59
CA THR A 176 31.48 3.13 7.53
C THR A 176 30.66 2.08 6.77
N GLY A 177 30.63 0.88 7.31
CA GLY A 177 29.92 -0.26 6.72
C GLY A 177 30.74 -1.02 5.68
N GLU A 178 30.49 -2.32 5.61
CA GLU A 178 31.00 -3.20 4.57
C GLU A 178 29.95 -4.29 4.26
N LEU A 179 29.92 -4.75 3.01
CA LEU A 179 29.06 -5.83 2.59
C LEU A 179 29.66 -7.16 3.06
N ALA A 180 29.03 -7.82 4.01
CA ALA A 180 29.54 -9.03 4.65
C ALA A 180 28.97 -10.32 4.03
N THR A 181 27.70 -10.31 3.64
CA THR A 181 27.02 -11.49 3.06
C THR A 181 26.05 -11.09 1.98
N LEU A 182 25.78 -12.04 1.08
CA LEU A 182 24.66 -11.94 0.14
C LEU A 182 23.99 -13.31 -0.09
N CYS A 183 22.68 -13.26 -0.32
CA CYS A 183 21.90 -14.40 -0.80
C CYS A 183 20.63 -13.90 -1.49
N GLY A 184 20.06 -14.73 -2.36
CA GLY A 184 18.78 -14.42 -3.00
C GLY A 184 17.62 -14.41 -2.00
N ARG A 185 16.61 -13.59 -2.29
CA ARG A 185 15.38 -13.48 -1.47
C ARG A 185 14.65 -14.82 -1.31
N PHE A 186 14.85 -15.76 -2.20
CA PHE A 186 14.33 -17.11 -2.12
C PHE A 186 14.67 -17.80 -0.81
N PHE A 187 15.85 -17.53 -0.24
CA PHE A 187 16.29 -18.08 1.03
C PHE A 187 15.92 -17.20 2.23
N ALA A 188 16.20 -15.91 2.14
CA ALA A 188 16.08 -15.00 3.28
C ALA A 188 14.68 -14.41 3.48
N MET A 189 13.79 -14.54 2.49
CA MET A 189 12.47 -13.92 2.48
C MET A 189 11.37 -14.93 2.11
N ASP A 190 11.52 -16.18 2.54
CA ASP A 190 10.45 -17.18 2.45
C ASP A 190 9.28 -16.78 3.37
N ARG A 191 8.04 -17.08 2.93
CA ARG A 191 6.80 -16.85 3.69
C ARG A 191 5.88 -18.07 3.74
N ASP A 192 6.32 -19.16 3.12
CA ASP A 192 5.50 -20.35 2.90
C ASP A 192 5.89 -21.50 3.86
N ASN A 193 6.59 -21.17 4.97
CA ASN A 193 7.10 -22.10 5.99
C ASN A 193 8.05 -23.18 5.42
N ARG A 194 8.79 -22.81 4.38
CA ARG A 194 9.87 -23.67 3.85
C ARG A 194 11.14 -23.40 4.64
N TRP A 195 11.17 -23.98 5.82
CA TRP A 195 12.20 -23.68 6.83
C TRP A 195 13.61 -24.08 6.38
N GLU A 196 13.76 -25.07 5.50
CA GLU A 196 15.02 -25.44 4.89
C GLU A 196 15.69 -24.30 4.07
N ARG A 197 14.88 -23.35 3.57
CA ARG A 197 15.40 -22.14 2.91
C ARG A 197 15.84 -21.11 3.94
N THR A 198 15.01 -20.86 4.91
CA THR A 198 15.27 -19.91 6.00
C THR A 198 16.49 -20.33 6.81
N GLU A 199 16.69 -21.64 7.07
CA GLU A 199 17.85 -22.17 7.76
C GLU A 199 19.16 -21.81 7.06
N LYS A 200 19.22 -21.87 5.73
CA LYS A 200 20.42 -21.46 4.97
C LYS A 200 20.76 -20.00 5.19
N ALA A 201 19.76 -19.11 5.11
CA ALA A 201 19.94 -17.70 5.37
C ALA A 201 20.30 -17.42 6.85
N PHE A 202 19.64 -18.09 7.79
CA PHE A 202 19.95 -18.01 9.21
C PHE A 202 21.41 -18.42 9.50
N ASN A 203 21.86 -19.56 8.97
CA ASN A 203 23.22 -20.05 9.15
C ASN A 203 24.26 -19.07 8.56
N LEU A 204 23.95 -18.44 7.43
CA LEU A 204 24.80 -17.39 6.85
C LEU A 204 24.93 -16.18 7.78
N LEU A 205 23.80 -15.69 8.31
CA LEU A 205 23.75 -14.48 9.15
C LEU A 205 24.31 -14.73 10.54
N VAL A 206 23.85 -15.81 11.19
CA VAL A 206 24.16 -16.05 12.61
C VAL A 206 25.50 -16.75 12.80
N HIS A 207 25.88 -17.66 11.89
CA HIS A 207 27.07 -18.47 12.04
C HIS A 207 28.16 -18.22 11.00
N ALA A 208 27.97 -17.26 10.10
CA ALA A 208 28.84 -17.03 8.94
C ALA A 208 29.06 -18.30 8.10
N LYS A 209 28.14 -19.26 8.17
CA LYS A 209 28.18 -20.50 7.39
C LYS A 209 27.49 -20.27 6.05
N SER A 210 28.23 -20.44 4.98
CA SER A 210 27.75 -20.18 3.62
C SER A 210 28.06 -21.34 2.69
N GLN A 211 27.30 -21.46 1.61
CA GLN A 211 27.57 -22.42 0.55
C GLN A 211 28.79 -22.00 -0.28
N TYR A 212 28.95 -20.69 -0.48
CA TYR A 212 30.07 -20.11 -1.23
C TYR A 212 30.76 -18.99 -0.45
N LYS A 213 32.02 -18.74 -0.83
CA LYS A 213 32.83 -17.61 -0.33
C LYS A 213 33.41 -16.86 -1.51
N ALA A 214 33.44 -15.53 -1.42
CA ALA A 214 34.02 -14.69 -2.44
C ALA A 214 34.79 -13.52 -1.82
N LYS A 215 35.80 -13.00 -2.54
CA LYS A 215 36.58 -11.84 -2.09
C LYS A 215 35.80 -10.52 -2.21
N THR A 216 34.90 -10.40 -3.18
CA THR A 216 34.11 -9.20 -3.43
C THR A 216 32.68 -9.58 -3.81
N SER A 217 31.74 -8.64 -3.62
CA SER A 217 30.34 -8.80 -4.03
C SER A 217 30.22 -9.03 -5.55
N LEU A 218 30.97 -8.28 -6.34
CA LEU A 218 30.99 -8.42 -7.79
C LEU A 218 31.43 -9.82 -8.23
N HIS A 219 32.49 -10.37 -7.61
CA HIS A 219 32.96 -11.72 -7.90
C HIS A 219 31.89 -12.76 -7.50
N ALA A 220 31.27 -12.60 -6.33
CA ALA A 220 30.20 -13.47 -5.87
C ALA A 220 29.04 -13.55 -6.86
N ILE A 221 28.57 -12.38 -7.36
CA ILE A 221 27.46 -12.28 -8.30
C ILE A 221 27.82 -12.90 -9.66
N LYS A 222 29.02 -12.61 -10.20
CA LYS A 222 29.47 -13.20 -11.47
C LYS A 222 29.55 -14.72 -11.39
N GLU A 223 30.12 -15.25 -10.32
CA GLU A 223 30.18 -16.71 -10.12
C GLU A 223 28.78 -17.33 -9.97
N ALA A 224 27.84 -16.65 -9.32
CA ALA A 224 26.46 -17.09 -9.24
C ALA A 224 25.80 -17.14 -10.64
N TYR A 225 25.99 -16.09 -11.45
CA TYR A 225 25.47 -16.07 -12.82
C TYR A 225 26.10 -17.13 -13.73
N ASN A 226 27.40 -17.46 -13.52
CA ASN A 226 28.08 -18.56 -14.20
C ASN A 226 27.48 -19.93 -13.83
N ARG A 227 26.91 -20.07 -12.63
CA ARG A 227 26.17 -21.26 -12.19
C ARG A 227 24.70 -21.26 -12.64
N ASN A 228 24.28 -20.32 -13.52
CA ASN A 228 22.91 -20.11 -13.96
C ASN A 228 21.93 -19.72 -12.82
N GLU A 229 22.42 -19.18 -11.71
CA GLU A 229 21.60 -18.57 -10.69
C GLU A 229 21.17 -17.16 -11.16
N THR A 230 19.96 -16.74 -10.81
CA THR A 230 19.54 -15.33 -10.94
C THR A 230 19.47 -14.69 -9.55
N ASP A 231 19.33 -13.39 -9.47
CA ASP A 231 19.37 -12.63 -8.20
C ASP A 231 18.50 -13.26 -7.12
N GLU A 232 17.25 -13.64 -7.48
CA GLU A 232 16.31 -14.27 -6.54
C GLU A 232 16.85 -15.56 -5.91
N PHE A 233 17.66 -16.32 -6.66
CA PHE A 233 18.10 -17.66 -6.30
C PHE A 233 19.60 -17.76 -5.97
N ILE A 234 20.32 -16.64 -5.93
CA ILE A 234 21.74 -16.66 -5.57
C ILE A 234 21.93 -17.34 -4.22
N SER A 235 22.72 -18.39 -4.23
CA SER A 235 23.05 -19.20 -3.05
C SER A 235 23.79 -18.36 -1.99
N THR A 236 23.65 -18.79 -0.73
CA THR A 236 24.29 -18.10 0.40
C THR A 236 25.79 -17.93 0.22
N THR A 237 26.27 -16.70 0.24
CA THR A 237 27.67 -16.36 -0.03
C THR A 237 28.23 -15.41 1.02
N LEU A 238 29.35 -15.79 1.62
CA LEU A 238 30.13 -14.96 2.53
C LEU A 238 31.13 -14.12 1.74
N ILE A 239 31.15 -12.80 1.99
CA ILE A 239 32.13 -11.89 1.39
C ILE A 239 33.29 -11.72 2.36
N SER A 240 34.48 -12.21 1.96
CA SER A 240 35.64 -12.38 2.84
C SER A 240 36.76 -11.39 2.57
N THR A 241 36.47 -10.17 2.12
CA THR A 241 37.49 -9.16 1.77
C THR A 241 38.45 -8.87 2.90
N ASN A 242 38.01 -8.91 4.15
CA ASN A 242 38.83 -8.63 5.33
C ASN A 242 38.70 -9.65 6.47
N ASN A 243 38.05 -10.79 6.25
CA ASN A 243 37.87 -11.91 7.19
C ASN A 243 37.39 -11.51 8.60
N ARG A 244 36.50 -10.53 8.73
CA ARG A 244 36.10 -9.99 10.04
C ARG A 244 34.70 -10.35 10.47
N PHE A 245 33.84 -10.80 9.55
CA PHE A 245 32.50 -11.23 9.92
C PHE A 245 32.50 -12.71 10.32
N GLU A 246 32.24 -12.99 11.59
CA GLU A 246 32.22 -14.33 12.20
C GLU A 246 30.81 -14.75 12.63
N GLY A 247 29.78 -14.06 12.13
CA GLY A 247 28.40 -14.23 12.54
C GLY A 247 27.94 -13.18 13.55
N ILE A 248 26.64 -13.13 13.78
CA ILE A 248 26.02 -12.23 14.76
C ILE A 248 26.37 -12.70 16.17
N GLN A 249 26.82 -11.79 17.03
CA GLN A 249 27.29 -12.07 18.39
C GLN A 249 26.33 -11.52 19.46
N ASN A 250 26.53 -11.92 20.71
CA ASN A 250 25.79 -11.39 21.84
C ASN A 250 25.88 -9.84 21.92
N ASP A 251 24.76 -9.20 22.27
CA ASP A 251 24.63 -7.75 22.43
C ASP A 251 24.80 -6.93 21.15
N ASP A 252 24.86 -7.58 19.97
CA ASP A 252 24.85 -6.88 18.69
C ASP A 252 23.48 -6.29 18.39
N THR A 253 23.43 -5.37 17.45
CA THR A 253 22.19 -4.77 16.98
C THR A 253 21.91 -5.14 15.54
N ILE A 254 20.66 -5.45 15.27
CA ILE A 254 20.14 -5.73 13.94
C ILE A 254 19.14 -4.64 13.56
N VAL A 255 19.26 -4.11 12.33
CA VAL A 255 18.25 -3.25 11.72
C VAL A 255 17.80 -3.88 10.41
N PHE A 256 16.55 -4.30 10.36
CA PHE A 256 15.96 -4.92 9.18
C PHE A 256 15.25 -3.86 8.33
N MET A 257 15.74 -3.64 7.12
CA MET A 257 15.35 -2.54 6.23
C MET A 257 14.11 -2.81 5.39
N ASN A 258 13.45 -3.94 5.56
CA ASN A 258 12.15 -4.19 4.93
C ASN A 258 11.05 -3.43 5.68
N PHE A 259 10.20 -2.72 4.95
CA PHE A 259 8.99 -2.09 5.51
C PHE A 259 7.73 -2.95 5.30
N ARG A 260 7.73 -3.90 4.39
CA ARG A 260 6.65 -4.88 4.22
C ARG A 260 6.98 -6.16 4.97
N SER A 261 6.08 -6.55 5.87
CA SER A 261 6.31 -7.58 6.88
C SER A 261 6.19 -9.03 6.40
N ASP A 262 5.35 -9.30 5.39
CA ASP A 262 4.92 -10.66 5.02
C ASP A 262 6.08 -11.63 4.77
N ARG A 263 7.17 -11.18 4.14
CA ARG A 263 8.37 -11.96 3.85
C ARG A 263 9.53 -11.73 4.83
N ALA A 264 9.32 -10.91 5.85
CA ALA A 264 10.33 -10.64 6.88
C ALA A 264 10.06 -11.41 8.19
N ARG A 265 8.83 -11.86 8.40
CA ARG A 265 8.40 -12.53 9.65
C ARG A 265 9.17 -13.80 9.93
N GLN A 266 9.34 -14.65 8.94
CA GLN A 266 9.88 -16.01 9.11
C GLN A 266 11.36 -16.00 9.58
N ILE A 267 12.22 -15.19 8.95
CA ILE A 267 13.62 -15.04 9.39
C ILE A 267 13.72 -14.28 10.72
N THR A 268 12.81 -13.32 10.97
CA THR A 268 12.74 -12.61 12.25
C THR A 268 12.35 -13.56 13.38
N ASP A 269 11.39 -14.44 13.14
CA ASP A 269 10.98 -15.47 14.11
C ASP A 269 12.13 -16.43 14.41
N ALA A 270 12.82 -16.91 13.37
CA ALA A 270 13.99 -17.76 13.53
C ALA A 270 15.10 -17.11 14.39
N ILE A 271 15.24 -15.78 14.34
CA ILE A 271 16.25 -15.05 15.12
C ILE A 271 15.77 -14.72 16.54
N LEU A 272 14.50 -14.39 16.75
CA LEU A 272 14.04 -13.80 18.00
C LEU A 272 13.18 -14.71 18.89
N ASN A 273 12.55 -15.73 18.31
CA ASN A 273 11.64 -16.59 19.05
C ASN A 273 12.42 -17.55 19.95
N ASP A 274 12.21 -17.47 21.27
CA ASP A 274 12.89 -18.35 22.24
C ASP A 274 12.43 -19.81 22.11
N THR A 275 11.19 -20.03 21.68
CA THR A 275 10.56 -21.36 21.54
C THR A 275 10.62 -21.89 20.09
N PHE A 276 11.45 -21.31 19.24
CA PHE A 276 11.60 -21.71 17.86
C PHE A 276 12.14 -23.15 17.73
N ASP A 277 11.45 -24.01 16.99
CA ASP A 277 11.69 -25.44 16.89
C ASP A 277 11.74 -25.99 15.45
N GLN A 278 11.66 -25.10 14.43
CA GLN A 278 11.54 -25.53 13.04
C GLN A 278 12.84 -26.05 12.42
N PHE A 279 13.99 -25.69 12.99
CA PHE A 279 15.31 -26.25 12.70
C PHE A 279 16.27 -26.03 13.87
N ASN A 280 17.38 -26.79 13.89
CA ASN A 280 18.38 -26.66 14.94
C ASN A 280 19.23 -25.39 14.73
N ARG A 281 19.05 -24.39 15.57
CA ARG A 281 19.77 -23.10 15.49
C ARG A 281 21.24 -23.18 15.96
N GLY A 282 21.65 -24.26 16.63
CA GLY A 282 22.97 -24.34 17.24
C GLY A 282 23.19 -23.30 18.35
N PRO A 283 24.44 -22.92 18.65
CA PRO A 283 24.77 -21.80 19.53
C PRO A 283 24.16 -20.50 19.00
N PHE A 284 23.45 -19.79 19.84
CA PHE A 284 22.56 -18.71 19.42
C PHE A 284 22.88 -17.42 20.21
N PRO A 285 23.02 -16.27 19.57
CA PRO A 285 23.37 -15.03 20.22
C PRO A 285 22.23 -14.52 21.15
N LYS A 286 22.64 -13.97 22.30
CA LYS A 286 21.72 -13.44 23.33
C LYS A 286 21.76 -11.93 23.37
N ASN A 287 20.69 -11.33 23.96
CA ASN A 287 20.57 -9.90 24.20
C ASN A 287 20.67 -9.04 22.93
N LEU A 288 20.18 -9.54 21.81
CA LEU A 288 20.13 -8.78 20.56
C LEU A 288 19.18 -7.59 20.71
N SER A 289 19.59 -6.42 20.23
CA SER A 289 18.68 -5.33 19.92
C SER A 289 18.21 -5.49 18.49
N TYR A 290 16.91 -5.62 18.27
CA TYR A 290 16.35 -5.89 16.93
C TYR A 290 15.37 -4.80 16.54
N PHE A 291 15.70 -4.06 15.50
CA PHE A 291 14.86 -3.00 14.96
C PHE A 291 14.35 -3.38 13.58
N THR A 292 13.10 -3.03 13.33
CA THR A 292 12.44 -3.17 12.04
C THR A 292 11.94 -1.80 11.57
N LEU A 293 11.84 -1.56 10.27
CA LEU A 293 11.26 -0.30 9.81
C LEU A 293 9.80 -0.17 10.24
N THR A 294 9.02 -1.24 10.08
CA THR A 294 7.60 -1.29 10.46
C THR A 294 7.34 -2.43 11.42
N ASP A 295 6.17 -2.51 12.00
CA ASP A 295 5.75 -3.63 12.85
C ASP A 295 5.51 -4.89 11.99
N TYR A 296 6.25 -5.96 12.25
CA TYR A 296 6.12 -7.20 11.50
C TYR A 296 5.11 -8.18 12.09
N ASP A 297 5.00 -8.21 13.41
CA ASP A 297 4.08 -9.08 14.13
C ASP A 297 3.81 -8.53 15.53
N LYS A 298 2.55 -8.26 15.84
CA LYS A 298 2.11 -7.81 17.18
C LYS A 298 2.50 -8.76 18.31
N LYS A 299 2.72 -10.04 18.02
CA LYS A 299 3.14 -11.07 18.98
C LYS A 299 4.65 -11.03 19.25
N GLN A 300 5.46 -10.53 18.31
CA GLN A 300 6.93 -10.48 18.42
C GLN A 300 7.37 -9.22 19.20
N LYS A 301 7.36 -9.31 20.55
CA LYS A 301 7.68 -8.17 21.43
C LYS A 301 9.16 -7.79 21.49
N LYS A 302 10.07 -8.63 20.99
CA LYS A 302 11.51 -8.36 21.01
C LYS A 302 11.96 -7.48 19.82
N ALA A 303 11.16 -7.43 18.75
CA ALA A 303 11.40 -6.52 17.64
C ALA A 303 10.80 -5.14 17.95
N GLN A 304 11.56 -4.07 17.71
CA GLN A 304 11.13 -2.69 17.89
C GLN A 304 10.93 -2.01 16.55
N ALA A 305 9.68 -1.67 16.22
CA ALA A 305 9.38 -0.92 15.00
C ALA A 305 9.80 0.55 15.15
N ILE A 306 10.58 1.05 14.17
CA ILE A 306 10.97 2.46 14.06
C ILE A 306 9.75 3.30 13.70
N PHE A 307 9.00 2.86 12.69
CA PHE A 307 7.75 3.49 12.27
C PHE A 307 6.58 2.65 12.77
N LYS A 308 5.98 3.09 13.86
CA LYS A 308 4.79 2.43 14.40
C LYS A 308 3.60 2.55 13.46
N PRO A 309 2.66 1.58 13.46
CA PRO A 309 1.41 1.68 12.70
C PRO A 309 0.69 3.01 12.99
N ILE A 310 0.14 3.62 11.95
CA ILE A 310 -0.69 4.81 12.10
C ILE A 310 -2.07 4.36 12.55
N LEU A 311 -2.51 4.87 13.69
CA LEU A 311 -3.90 4.74 14.10
C LEU A 311 -4.72 5.84 13.39
N ILE A 312 -5.69 5.41 12.60
CA ILE A 312 -6.58 6.34 11.88
C ILE A 312 -7.80 6.62 12.76
N ASN A 313 -7.61 7.54 13.71
CA ASN A 313 -8.70 8.03 14.55
C ASN A 313 -9.55 9.05 13.79
N ASN A 314 -10.82 9.18 14.18
CA ASN A 314 -11.78 10.09 13.61
C ASN A 314 -11.92 9.92 12.07
N SER A 315 -11.95 8.65 11.60
CA SER A 315 -12.42 8.37 10.23
C SER A 315 -13.88 8.81 10.07
N LEU A 316 -14.36 8.98 8.85
CA LEU A 316 -15.76 9.37 8.58
C LEU A 316 -16.73 8.43 9.29
N GLY A 317 -16.50 7.10 9.23
CA GLY A 317 -17.35 6.11 9.90
C GLY A 317 -17.37 6.28 11.41
N GLN A 318 -16.22 6.45 12.03
CA GLN A 318 -16.11 6.69 13.47
C GLN A 318 -16.78 8.02 13.88
N PHE A 319 -16.55 9.08 13.11
CA PHE A 319 -17.14 10.40 13.38
C PHE A 319 -18.67 10.37 13.32
N ILE A 320 -19.24 9.78 12.25
CA ILE A 320 -20.69 9.61 12.09
C ILE A 320 -21.29 8.86 13.28
N SER A 321 -20.66 7.77 13.69
CA SER A 321 -21.07 6.98 14.86
C SER A 321 -21.04 7.80 16.15
N ASN A 322 -19.96 8.55 16.39
CA ASN A 322 -19.82 9.40 17.58
C ASN A 322 -20.86 10.51 17.66
N GLN A 323 -21.40 10.95 16.49
CA GLN A 323 -22.49 11.91 16.41
C GLN A 323 -23.89 11.26 16.55
N GLY A 324 -23.95 9.94 16.84
CA GLY A 324 -25.21 9.21 16.97
C GLY A 324 -25.99 9.06 15.65
N LYS A 325 -25.32 9.25 14.51
CA LYS A 325 -25.93 9.12 13.18
C LYS A 325 -25.79 7.71 12.63
N THR A 326 -26.56 7.40 11.60
CA THR A 326 -26.59 6.06 11.01
C THR A 326 -25.93 6.03 9.64
N GLN A 327 -25.29 4.91 9.34
CA GLN A 327 -24.57 4.72 8.09
C GLN A 327 -24.73 3.31 7.55
N LEU A 328 -24.62 3.15 6.22
CA LEU A 328 -24.61 1.87 5.53
C LEU A 328 -23.36 1.72 4.68
N ARG A 329 -22.78 0.52 4.70
CA ARG A 329 -21.73 0.07 3.77
C ARG A 329 -22.31 -1.00 2.87
N ILE A 330 -22.15 -0.84 1.56
CA ILE A 330 -22.65 -1.80 0.59
C ILE A 330 -21.68 -2.01 -0.55
N ALA A 331 -21.34 -3.25 -0.84
CA ALA A 331 -20.56 -3.66 -1.99
C ALA A 331 -20.74 -5.15 -2.26
N GLU A 332 -20.28 -5.60 -3.41
CA GLU A 332 -20.10 -7.03 -3.66
C GLU A 332 -18.79 -7.57 -3.06
N THR A 333 -18.63 -8.90 -3.00
CA THR A 333 -17.56 -9.61 -2.26
C THR A 333 -16.17 -9.02 -2.51
N GLU A 334 -15.81 -8.74 -3.77
CA GLU A 334 -14.46 -8.25 -4.15
C GLU A 334 -14.13 -6.90 -3.52
N LYS A 335 -15.12 -6.06 -3.28
CA LYS A 335 -14.92 -4.69 -2.79
C LYS A 335 -15.53 -4.43 -1.39
N TYR A 336 -16.06 -5.46 -0.76
CA TYR A 336 -16.62 -5.33 0.60
C TYR A 336 -15.56 -4.91 1.66
N PRO A 337 -14.34 -5.46 1.68
CA PRO A 337 -13.31 -4.98 2.59
C PRO A 337 -12.94 -3.50 2.36
N HIS A 338 -13.07 -3.01 1.12
CA HIS A 338 -12.71 -1.63 0.78
C HIS A 338 -13.69 -0.62 1.40
N VAL A 339 -15.00 -0.88 1.34
CA VAL A 339 -16.00 0.01 1.98
C VAL A 339 -16.14 -0.22 3.48
N THR A 340 -15.53 -1.24 4.06
CA THR A 340 -15.57 -1.57 5.51
C THR A 340 -14.20 -1.35 6.16
N PHE A 341 -13.35 -2.36 6.17
CA PHE A 341 -12.04 -2.37 6.83
C PHE A 341 -11.15 -1.20 6.41
N PHE A 342 -10.90 -1.05 5.09
CA PHE A 342 -10.01 0.01 4.60
C PHE A 342 -10.62 1.40 4.78
N PHE A 343 -11.91 1.57 4.48
CA PHE A 343 -12.60 2.83 4.67
C PHE A 343 -12.63 3.27 6.15
N ASN A 344 -12.69 2.32 7.06
CA ASN A 344 -12.64 2.57 8.51
C ASN A 344 -11.21 2.67 9.06
N GLY A 345 -10.20 2.77 8.16
CA GLY A 345 -8.81 2.98 8.57
C GLY A 345 -8.14 1.76 9.20
N GLY A 346 -8.54 0.54 8.81
CA GLY A 346 -8.03 -0.72 9.34
C GLY A 346 -8.79 -1.22 10.57
N GLU A 347 -9.98 -0.66 10.86
CA GLU A 347 -10.84 -1.11 11.98
C GLU A 347 -11.84 -2.16 11.49
N GLU A 348 -11.79 -3.35 12.10
CA GLU A 348 -12.69 -4.47 11.78
C GLU A 348 -14.07 -4.33 12.44
N ASN A 349 -14.10 -3.70 13.62
CA ASN A 349 -15.32 -3.60 14.39
C ASN A 349 -16.35 -2.72 13.68
N ILE A 350 -17.61 -3.12 13.76
CA ILE A 350 -18.76 -2.37 13.27
C ILE A 350 -19.01 -1.21 14.24
N TYR A 351 -19.07 0.01 13.74
CA TYR A 351 -19.38 1.17 14.56
C TYR A 351 -20.87 1.19 14.94
N LEU A 352 -21.19 1.81 16.07
CA LEU A 352 -22.59 1.99 16.48
C LEU A 352 -23.35 2.79 15.41
N GLY A 353 -24.49 2.25 14.96
CA GLY A 353 -25.28 2.85 13.86
C GLY A 353 -24.76 2.54 12.45
N GLU A 354 -23.76 1.67 12.31
CA GLU A 354 -23.28 1.16 11.02
C GLU A 354 -23.94 -0.17 10.68
N ASP A 355 -24.62 -0.24 9.55
CA ASP A 355 -25.08 -1.47 8.93
C ASP A 355 -24.18 -1.83 7.73
N ARG A 356 -24.10 -3.11 7.41
CA ARG A 356 -23.30 -3.63 6.30
C ARG A 356 -24.12 -4.58 5.44
N ILE A 357 -24.08 -4.40 4.12
CA ILE A 357 -24.69 -5.29 3.13
C ILE A 357 -23.60 -5.82 2.22
N LEU A 358 -23.39 -7.13 2.27
CA LEU A 358 -22.52 -7.87 1.36
C LEU A 358 -23.38 -8.55 0.29
N VAL A 359 -23.10 -8.26 -0.97
CA VAL A 359 -23.67 -8.97 -2.12
C VAL A 359 -22.63 -9.96 -2.65
N PRO A 360 -22.94 -11.25 -2.80
CA PRO A 360 -21.98 -12.20 -3.36
C PRO A 360 -21.57 -11.83 -4.79
N SER A 361 -20.27 -11.79 -5.08
CA SER A 361 -19.78 -11.70 -6.46
C SER A 361 -20.07 -12.98 -7.24
N PRO A 362 -20.24 -12.92 -8.57
CA PRO A 362 -20.53 -14.10 -9.39
C PRO A 362 -19.34 -15.08 -9.35
N LYS A 363 -19.65 -16.37 -9.31
CA LYS A 363 -18.66 -17.46 -9.32
C LYS A 363 -18.26 -17.78 -10.76
N VAL A 364 -17.39 -16.95 -11.33
CA VAL A 364 -16.81 -17.13 -12.66
C VAL A 364 -15.29 -17.22 -12.56
N GLU A 365 -14.64 -17.75 -13.57
CA GLU A 365 -13.16 -17.87 -13.60
C GLU A 365 -12.50 -16.49 -13.72
N THR A 366 -13.03 -15.64 -14.60
CA THR A 366 -12.63 -14.23 -14.79
C THR A 366 -13.85 -13.38 -15.03
N TYR A 367 -13.83 -12.10 -14.61
CA TYR A 367 -15.02 -11.24 -14.63
C TYR A 367 -15.40 -10.70 -16.01
N ASP A 368 -14.58 -10.86 -17.03
CA ASP A 368 -14.96 -10.60 -18.42
C ASP A 368 -16.01 -11.57 -18.95
N LEU A 369 -16.17 -12.75 -18.32
CA LEU A 369 -17.25 -13.70 -18.61
C LEU A 369 -18.62 -13.23 -18.11
N LYS A 370 -18.64 -12.30 -17.14
CA LYS A 370 -19.85 -11.69 -16.57
C LYS A 370 -19.59 -10.23 -16.18
N PRO A 371 -19.48 -9.30 -17.15
CA PRO A 371 -19.04 -7.93 -16.91
C PRO A 371 -19.93 -7.11 -15.99
N GLU A 372 -21.24 -7.39 -15.97
CA GLU A 372 -22.19 -6.77 -15.06
C GLU A 372 -21.95 -7.16 -13.59
N MET A 373 -21.20 -8.25 -13.36
CA MET A 373 -20.92 -8.78 -12.02
C MET A 373 -22.20 -8.87 -11.17
N SER A 374 -22.22 -8.29 -9.98
CA SER A 374 -23.40 -8.20 -9.12
C SER A 374 -23.95 -6.77 -9.00
N ALA A 375 -23.58 -5.86 -9.92
CA ALA A 375 -23.93 -4.45 -9.85
C ALA A 375 -25.44 -4.20 -9.77
N TYR A 376 -26.27 -4.97 -10.50
CA TYR A 376 -27.72 -4.81 -10.45
C TYR A 376 -28.30 -5.15 -9.08
N GLU A 377 -27.85 -6.25 -8.45
CA GLU A 377 -28.31 -6.61 -7.09
C GLU A 377 -27.85 -5.60 -6.05
N VAL A 378 -26.60 -5.11 -6.16
CA VAL A 378 -26.09 -4.01 -5.33
C VAL A 378 -26.98 -2.79 -5.48
N THR A 379 -27.36 -2.43 -6.72
CA THR A 379 -28.20 -1.27 -7.02
C THR A 379 -29.60 -1.40 -6.42
N ASP A 380 -30.24 -2.56 -6.54
CA ASP A 380 -31.58 -2.78 -6.01
C ASP A 380 -31.59 -2.61 -4.48
N LYS A 381 -30.60 -3.23 -3.76
CA LYS A 381 -30.44 -3.06 -2.32
C LYS A 381 -30.06 -1.63 -1.91
N LEU A 382 -29.27 -0.95 -2.71
CA LEU A 382 -28.91 0.47 -2.51
C LEU A 382 -30.14 1.36 -2.64
N CYS A 383 -30.98 1.15 -3.68
CA CYS A 383 -32.21 1.90 -3.88
C CYS A 383 -33.20 1.64 -2.74
N GLU A 384 -33.36 0.40 -2.27
CA GLU A 384 -34.17 0.08 -1.08
C GLU A 384 -33.68 0.84 0.16
N ALA A 385 -32.38 0.88 0.38
CA ALA A 385 -31.78 1.61 1.50
C ALA A 385 -32.04 3.12 1.41
N ILE A 386 -31.93 3.72 0.22
CA ILE A 386 -32.24 5.12 -0.04
C ILE A 386 -33.72 5.42 0.26
N ILE A 387 -34.64 4.61 -0.28
CA ILE A 387 -36.09 4.76 -0.13
C ILE A 387 -36.50 4.59 1.35
N SER A 388 -35.82 3.74 2.09
CA SER A 388 -36.11 3.50 3.52
C SER A 388 -35.90 4.77 4.38
N GLN A 389 -35.08 5.71 3.93
CA GLN A 389 -34.68 6.92 4.66
C GLN A 389 -34.16 6.63 6.09
N LYS A 390 -33.58 5.42 6.28
CA LYS A 390 -33.01 4.96 7.55
C LYS A 390 -31.65 5.58 7.83
N TYR A 391 -30.83 5.76 6.79
CA TYR A 391 -29.42 6.13 6.92
C TYR A 391 -29.18 7.62 6.64
N ASP A 392 -28.25 8.22 7.40
CA ASP A 392 -27.76 9.57 7.14
C ASP A 392 -26.74 9.53 6.00
N VAL A 393 -25.87 8.52 5.99
CA VAL A 393 -24.82 8.34 4.97
C VAL A 393 -24.83 6.90 4.47
N ILE A 394 -24.70 6.71 3.15
CA ILE A 394 -24.54 5.41 2.51
C ILE A 394 -23.28 5.43 1.66
N ILE A 395 -22.40 4.45 1.85
CA ILE A 395 -21.19 4.26 1.06
C ILE A 395 -21.33 3.02 0.23
N CYS A 396 -21.30 3.18 -1.09
CA CYS A 396 -21.44 2.10 -2.07
C CYS A 396 -20.19 2.04 -2.96
N ASN A 397 -19.69 0.84 -3.23
CA ASN A 397 -18.67 0.58 -4.24
C ASN A 397 -19.21 -0.35 -5.32
N TYR A 398 -18.96 -0.01 -6.58
CA TYR A 398 -19.19 -0.86 -7.75
C TYR A 398 -17.84 -1.37 -8.28
N ALA A 399 -17.66 -2.68 -8.27
CA ALA A 399 -16.38 -3.34 -8.56
C ALA A 399 -16.04 -3.45 -10.05
N ASN A 400 -17.01 -3.24 -10.93
CA ASN A 400 -16.97 -3.63 -12.33
C ASN A 400 -15.78 -3.07 -13.11
N GLY A 401 -15.51 -1.76 -13.00
CA GLY A 401 -14.45 -1.11 -13.76
C GLY A 401 -13.08 -1.73 -13.45
N ASP A 402 -12.76 -1.90 -12.18
CA ASP A 402 -11.48 -2.47 -11.76
C ASP A 402 -11.37 -3.96 -12.09
N MET A 403 -12.34 -4.76 -11.66
CA MET A 403 -12.25 -6.22 -11.78
C MET A 403 -12.28 -6.69 -13.25
N VAL A 404 -13.08 -6.06 -14.10
CA VAL A 404 -13.11 -6.37 -15.54
C VAL A 404 -11.90 -5.75 -16.24
N GLY A 405 -11.47 -4.55 -15.86
CA GLY A 405 -10.28 -3.89 -16.39
C GLY A 405 -9.01 -4.74 -16.26
N HIS A 406 -8.83 -5.42 -15.14
CA HIS A 406 -7.70 -6.33 -14.92
C HIS A 406 -7.63 -7.50 -15.91
N THR A 407 -8.71 -7.84 -16.62
CA THR A 407 -8.71 -8.88 -17.64
C THR A 407 -8.08 -8.44 -18.96
N GLY A 408 -7.97 -7.12 -19.20
CA GLY A 408 -7.51 -6.56 -20.47
C GLY A 408 -8.51 -6.67 -21.64
N ASN A 409 -9.72 -7.19 -21.38
CA ASN A 409 -10.76 -7.36 -22.39
C ASN A 409 -11.60 -6.08 -22.54
N ILE A 410 -11.29 -5.25 -23.53
CA ILE A 410 -11.96 -3.96 -23.74
C ILE A 410 -13.46 -4.09 -24.01
N ASP A 411 -13.89 -5.13 -24.75
CA ASP A 411 -15.31 -5.32 -25.06
C ASP A 411 -16.11 -5.68 -23.81
N ALA A 412 -15.53 -6.46 -22.92
CA ALA A 412 -16.11 -6.75 -21.61
C ALA A 412 -16.11 -5.49 -20.72
N ALA A 413 -15.05 -4.71 -20.72
CA ALA A 413 -14.98 -3.45 -19.96
C ALA A 413 -16.04 -2.45 -20.44
N ILE A 414 -16.29 -2.31 -21.73
CA ILE A 414 -17.38 -1.49 -22.29
C ILE A 414 -18.73 -1.93 -21.71
N LYS A 415 -19.05 -3.24 -21.74
CA LYS A 415 -20.30 -3.78 -21.17
C LYS A 415 -20.40 -3.55 -19.67
N ALA A 416 -19.29 -3.64 -18.95
CA ALA A 416 -19.24 -3.33 -17.52
C ALA A 416 -19.62 -1.87 -17.26
N ILE A 417 -19.06 -0.93 -18.02
CA ILE A 417 -19.38 0.50 -17.90
C ILE A 417 -20.83 0.80 -18.28
N GLU A 418 -21.37 0.19 -19.34
CA GLU A 418 -22.79 0.34 -19.70
C GLU A 418 -23.75 -0.20 -18.61
N SER A 419 -23.35 -1.28 -17.94
CA SER A 419 -24.08 -1.80 -16.78
C SER A 419 -24.06 -0.81 -15.60
N LEU A 420 -22.90 -0.20 -15.35
CA LEU A 420 -22.76 0.85 -14.32
C LEU A 420 -23.59 2.09 -14.66
N ASP A 421 -23.66 2.50 -15.92
CA ASP A 421 -24.48 3.62 -16.36
C ASP A 421 -25.97 3.39 -16.01
N ASN A 422 -26.49 2.19 -16.31
CA ASN A 422 -27.85 1.82 -15.93
C ASN A 422 -28.06 1.85 -14.39
N CYS A 423 -27.08 1.38 -13.63
CA CYS A 423 -27.11 1.40 -12.17
C CYS A 423 -27.15 2.83 -11.62
N ILE A 424 -26.26 3.70 -12.12
CA ILE A 424 -26.20 5.11 -11.75
C ILE A 424 -27.53 5.82 -12.04
N GLY A 425 -28.16 5.54 -13.20
CA GLY A 425 -29.47 6.08 -13.56
C GLY A 425 -30.52 5.75 -12.50
N LYS A 426 -30.65 4.48 -12.11
CA LYS A 426 -31.59 4.04 -11.06
C LYS A 426 -31.32 4.71 -9.71
N VAL A 427 -30.04 4.79 -9.30
CA VAL A 427 -29.65 5.42 -8.03
C VAL A 427 -29.98 6.91 -8.05
N SER A 428 -29.68 7.61 -9.14
CA SER A 428 -30.01 9.04 -9.28
C SER A 428 -31.50 9.31 -9.17
N ASP A 429 -32.35 8.46 -9.76
CA ASP A 429 -33.80 8.56 -9.65
C ASP A 429 -34.29 8.33 -8.22
N ALA A 430 -33.71 7.36 -7.51
CA ALA A 430 -34.03 7.13 -6.11
C ALA A 430 -33.66 8.32 -5.22
N ILE A 431 -32.49 8.94 -5.47
CA ILE A 431 -32.03 10.14 -4.76
C ILE A 431 -32.96 11.33 -5.04
N LYS A 432 -33.31 11.62 -6.31
CA LYS A 432 -34.23 12.69 -6.68
C LYS A 432 -35.58 12.57 -5.95
N LYS A 433 -36.16 11.37 -5.94
CA LYS A 433 -37.45 11.09 -5.29
C LYS A 433 -37.43 11.26 -3.77
N ASN A 434 -36.27 11.14 -3.13
CA ASN A 434 -36.13 11.21 -1.68
C ASN A 434 -35.42 12.48 -1.18
N ASN A 435 -35.23 13.48 -2.04
CA ASN A 435 -34.53 14.74 -1.74
C ASN A 435 -33.14 14.51 -1.09
N GLY A 436 -32.47 13.45 -1.51
CA GLY A 436 -31.14 13.09 -1.02
C GLY A 436 -30.01 13.84 -1.75
N HIS A 437 -28.79 13.50 -1.38
CA HIS A 437 -27.58 13.96 -2.04
C HIS A 437 -26.79 12.78 -2.56
N MET A 438 -26.15 12.90 -3.73
CA MET A 438 -25.27 11.88 -4.27
C MET A 438 -23.93 12.49 -4.65
N LEU A 439 -22.84 11.82 -4.23
CA LEU A 439 -21.50 12.06 -4.69
C LEU A 439 -21.08 10.85 -5.51
N ILE A 440 -20.53 11.07 -6.69
CA ILE A 440 -19.95 9.99 -7.52
C ILE A 440 -18.46 10.30 -7.67
N THR A 441 -17.63 9.28 -7.43
CA THR A 441 -16.19 9.34 -7.64
C THR A 441 -15.65 7.97 -8.02
N ALA A 442 -14.33 7.86 -8.23
CA ALA A 442 -13.60 6.61 -8.27
C ALA A 442 -12.44 6.67 -7.26
N ASP A 443 -11.89 5.55 -6.93
CA ASP A 443 -10.77 5.42 -5.99
C ASP A 443 -9.40 5.37 -6.68
N HIS A 444 -9.36 5.00 -7.95
CA HIS A 444 -8.23 5.05 -8.89
C HIS A 444 -8.73 4.86 -10.33
N GLY A 445 -7.82 4.97 -11.31
CA GLY A 445 -8.12 4.66 -12.71
C GLY A 445 -7.69 3.24 -13.08
N ASN A 446 -8.33 2.67 -14.10
CA ASN A 446 -8.01 1.40 -14.74
C ASN A 446 -8.57 1.34 -16.19
N VAL A 447 -9.91 1.31 -16.34
CA VAL A 447 -10.58 1.03 -17.63
C VAL A 447 -10.54 2.19 -18.66
N GLU A 448 -10.07 3.34 -18.27
CA GLU A 448 -9.84 4.47 -19.18
C GLU A 448 -8.55 4.30 -20.00
N LEU A 449 -7.76 3.24 -19.70
CA LEU A 449 -6.54 2.90 -20.45
C LEU A 449 -6.39 1.39 -20.55
N MET A 450 -6.85 0.79 -21.63
CA MET A 450 -6.88 -0.67 -21.84
C MET A 450 -5.74 -1.19 -22.73
N MET A 451 -4.88 -0.31 -23.25
CA MET A 451 -3.74 -0.66 -24.11
C MET A 451 -2.52 0.19 -23.76
N ASP A 452 -1.37 -0.45 -23.60
CA ASP A 452 -0.06 0.22 -23.55
C ASP A 452 0.50 0.30 -24.98
N GLU A 453 0.28 1.43 -25.65
CA GLU A 453 0.74 1.67 -27.02
C GLU A 453 2.26 1.58 -27.18
N LYS A 454 3.03 1.97 -26.13
CA LYS A 454 4.50 1.96 -26.20
C LYS A 454 5.05 0.55 -26.33
N ASN A 455 4.41 -0.40 -25.66
CA ASN A 455 4.82 -1.80 -25.62
C ASN A 455 3.94 -2.68 -26.52
N ASN A 456 2.88 -2.10 -27.14
CA ASN A 456 1.87 -2.81 -27.92
C ASN A 456 1.31 -4.03 -27.17
N GLN A 457 0.91 -3.83 -25.90
CA GLN A 457 0.40 -4.85 -25.00
C GLN A 457 -0.88 -4.37 -24.31
N LEU A 458 -1.74 -5.31 -23.94
CA LEU A 458 -2.90 -5.01 -23.11
C LEU A 458 -2.45 -4.36 -21.80
N HIS A 459 -3.13 -3.29 -21.43
CA HIS A 459 -2.93 -2.64 -20.13
C HIS A 459 -3.95 -3.23 -19.13
N THR A 460 -3.45 -3.87 -18.10
CA THR A 460 -4.26 -4.55 -17.06
C THR A 460 -3.97 -4.02 -15.66
N GLN A 461 -3.27 -2.91 -15.57
CA GLN A 461 -2.87 -2.29 -14.30
C GLN A 461 -3.69 -1.03 -14.05
N HIS A 462 -3.61 -0.50 -12.82
CA HIS A 462 -4.14 0.81 -12.52
C HIS A 462 -3.36 1.92 -13.23
N THR A 463 -3.92 3.13 -13.23
CA THR A 463 -3.30 4.30 -13.83
C THR A 463 -3.01 5.38 -12.79
N THR A 464 -2.23 6.39 -13.18
CA THR A 464 -2.05 7.62 -12.38
C THR A 464 -3.01 8.72 -12.78
N ASN A 465 -3.99 8.42 -13.64
CA ASN A 465 -4.94 9.38 -14.14
C ASN A 465 -5.83 9.96 -13.02
N LEU A 466 -6.36 11.15 -13.27
CA LEU A 466 -7.36 11.74 -12.40
C LEU A 466 -8.66 10.93 -12.43
N VAL A 467 -9.45 11.04 -11.37
CA VAL A 467 -10.76 10.40 -11.28
C VAL A 467 -11.87 11.45 -11.23
N PRO A 468 -13.09 11.13 -11.68
CA PRO A 468 -14.21 12.08 -11.63
C PRO A 468 -14.65 12.32 -10.17
N PHE A 469 -15.14 13.52 -9.94
CA PHE A 469 -15.97 13.87 -8.80
C PHE A 469 -17.20 14.63 -9.28
N LEU A 470 -18.40 14.13 -8.96
CA LEU A 470 -19.67 14.74 -9.32
C LEU A 470 -20.53 14.86 -8.07
N TYR A 471 -21.22 15.98 -7.91
CA TYR A 471 -22.18 16.20 -6.84
C TYR A 471 -23.56 16.50 -7.38
N MET A 472 -24.54 15.71 -6.96
CA MET A 472 -25.96 15.88 -7.24
C MET A 472 -26.71 16.21 -5.94
N GLY A 473 -27.33 17.38 -5.89
CA GLY A 473 -28.06 17.85 -4.72
C GLY A 473 -28.40 19.34 -4.82
N LYS A 474 -28.21 20.09 -3.73
CA LYS A 474 -28.44 21.55 -3.71
C LYS A 474 -27.48 22.27 -4.65
N GLN A 475 -27.90 23.42 -5.17
CA GLN A 475 -27.02 24.27 -5.99
C GLN A 475 -25.74 24.63 -5.25
N CYS A 476 -24.61 24.43 -5.89
CA CYS A 476 -23.30 24.75 -5.32
C CYS A 476 -22.29 25.09 -6.44
N SER A 477 -21.20 25.74 -6.05
CA SER A 477 -19.97 25.80 -6.81
C SER A 477 -19.07 24.63 -6.45
N ILE A 478 -18.21 24.20 -7.39
CA ILE A 478 -17.26 23.10 -7.19
C ILE A 478 -15.81 23.59 -7.34
N ASN A 479 -14.92 23.08 -6.50
CA ASN A 479 -13.48 23.34 -6.62
C ASN A 479 -12.90 22.59 -7.83
N LYS A 480 -12.06 23.28 -8.61
CA LYS A 480 -11.43 22.70 -9.81
C LYS A 480 -10.30 21.73 -9.51
N THR A 481 -9.84 21.64 -8.28
CA THR A 481 -8.74 20.78 -7.84
C THR A 481 -9.11 20.14 -6.52
N GLY A 482 -8.69 18.89 -6.34
CA GLY A 482 -8.91 18.14 -5.11
C GLY A 482 -8.24 16.76 -5.16
N SER A 483 -8.48 16.01 -4.11
CA SER A 483 -8.01 14.63 -3.97
C SER A 483 -9.03 13.77 -3.23
N LEU A 484 -8.80 12.47 -3.16
CA LEU A 484 -9.68 11.53 -2.47
C LEU A 484 -9.88 11.88 -0.98
N SER A 485 -8.89 12.50 -0.36
CA SER A 485 -8.96 12.94 1.05
C SER A 485 -9.98 14.06 1.29
N ASP A 486 -10.48 14.69 0.24
CA ASP A 486 -11.44 15.82 0.33
C ASP A 486 -12.90 15.33 0.37
N ILE A 487 -13.15 14.05 0.11
CA ILE A 487 -14.50 13.48 0.03
C ILE A 487 -15.19 13.42 1.39
N ALA A 488 -14.53 12.89 2.43
CA ALA A 488 -15.13 12.86 3.77
C ALA A 488 -15.44 14.26 4.32
N PRO A 489 -14.55 15.26 4.25
CA PRO A 489 -14.89 16.65 4.59
C PRO A 489 -16.06 17.22 3.79
N THR A 490 -16.21 16.83 2.50
CA THR A 490 -17.33 17.24 1.67
C THR A 490 -18.65 16.63 2.15
N ILE A 491 -18.64 15.33 2.51
CA ILE A 491 -19.83 14.67 3.10
C ILE A 491 -20.23 15.36 4.41
N LEU A 492 -19.27 15.63 5.30
CA LEU A 492 -19.54 16.33 6.57
C LEU A 492 -20.08 17.75 6.34
N TYR A 493 -19.55 18.48 5.36
CA TYR A 493 -20.07 19.79 4.97
C TYR A 493 -21.54 19.72 4.52
N ILE A 494 -21.91 18.71 3.71
CA ILE A 494 -23.31 18.49 3.29
C ILE A 494 -24.20 18.18 4.50
N MET A 495 -23.68 17.45 5.49
CA MET A 495 -24.38 17.15 6.75
C MET A 495 -24.53 18.37 7.67
N GLY A 496 -23.84 19.47 7.40
CA GLY A 496 -23.75 20.62 8.31
C GLY A 496 -22.85 20.40 9.52
N GLU A 497 -21.94 19.41 9.42
CA GLU A 497 -21.00 19.07 10.49
C GLU A 497 -19.62 19.70 10.24
N VAL A 498 -18.94 20.03 11.34
CA VAL A 498 -17.55 20.50 11.28
C VAL A 498 -16.61 19.31 11.30
N PRO A 499 -15.74 19.13 10.27
CA PRO A 499 -14.76 18.05 10.26
C PRO A 499 -13.86 18.06 11.49
N PRO A 500 -13.50 16.89 12.05
CA PRO A 500 -12.55 16.81 13.16
C PRO A 500 -11.16 17.30 12.69
N LYS A 501 -10.34 17.77 13.65
CA LYS A 501 -9.02 18.36 13.36
C LYS A 501 -8.05 17.43 12.63
N GLU A 502 -8.25 16.12 12.75
CA GLU A 502 -7.46 15.10 12.06
C GLU A 502 -7.76 15.03 10.56
N MET A 503 -8.96 15.44 10.12
CA MET A 503 -9.31 15.54 8.70
C MET A 503 -8.73 16.85 8.15
N THR A 504 -7.64 16.71 7.38
CA THR A 504 -6.95 17.87 6.76
C THR A 504 -7.41 18.16 5.34
N GLY A 505 -8.24 17.29 4.76
CA GLY A 505 -8.91 17.50 3.47
C GLY A 505 -9.86 18.70 3.54
N LYS A 506 -10.25 19.22 2.39
CA LYS A 506 -11.11 20.38 2.25
C LYS A 506 -12.39 20.02 1.49
N THR A 507 -13.50 20.67 1.81
CA THR A 507 -14.72 20.45 1.02
C THR A 507 -14.49 20.79 -0.46
N LEU A 508 -15.00 19.93 -1.33
CA LEU A 508 -14.96 20.12 -2.79
C LEU A 508 -16.07 21.02 -3.31
N ILE A 509 -17.08 21.29 -2.49
CA ILE A 509 -18.25 22.09 -2.88
C ILE A 509 -18.46 23.26 -1.91
N LYS A 510 -19.11 24.31 -2.40
CA LYS A 510 -19.63 25.42 -1.60
C LYS A 510 -21.06 25.72 -2.05
N PHE A 511 -22.03 25.60 -1.14
CA PHE A 511 -23.42 25.97 -1.44
C PHE A 511 -23.53 27.43 -1.83
N ASN A 512 -24.38 27.72 -2.81
CA ASN A 512 -24.74 29.08 -3.13
C ASN A 512 -25.63 29.63 -1.99
N GLU A 513 -25.38 30.84 -1.56
CA GLU A 513 -26.16 31.54 -0.53
C GLU A 513 -27.57 31.82 -1.02
#